data_3a7b02bea340a3a2b3366d97bab3b20e
#
_entry.id   3a7b02bea340a3a2b3366d97bab3b20e
#
_cell.length_a   1.000
_cell.length_b   1.000
_cell.length_c   1.000
_cell.angle_alpha   90.00
_cell.angle_beta   90.00
_cell.angle_gamma   90.00
#
_symmetry.space_group_name_H-M   'P 1'
#
loop_
_entity.id
_entity.type
_entity.pdbx_description
1 polymer ?
#
loop_
_entity_poly.entity_id
_entity_poly.type
_entity_poly.pdbx_seq_one_letter_code
_entity_poly.pdbx_strand_id
1 'polypeptide(L)'
;MPAINPERLKKQVDSLLAVVSDPVELQKSCVELLDFYADRTRKSEAIGEVNGTYHTFDVPNPLMRALSHGLRSRLKEQSAYALPAAAALWEAGYRETRILASIILGEQYGEQVPSWAETWAIQCDDRIVLKELADQGLVSWRKI
;
A
#
# COMPACT_ATOMS: atom_id res chain seq x y z
N MET A 1 1.62 -13.32 -16.21
CA MET A 1 0.70 -12.50 -15.39
C MET A 1 -0.71 -12.71 -15.87
N PRO A 2 -1.65 -12.95 -14.97
CA PRO A 2 -3.04 -13.13 -15.39
C PRO A 2 -3.62 -11.84 -15.97
N ALA A 3 -4.47 -11.99 -16.96
CA ALA A 3 -5.20 -10.87 -17.51
C ALA A 3 -6.16 -10.33 -16.45
N ILE A 4 -6.32 -9.01 -16.39
CA ILE A 4 -7.22 -8.39 -15.44
C ILE A 4 -8.65 -8.50 -15.92
N ASN A 5 -9.47 -9.20 -15.15
CA ASN A 5 -10.91 -9.26 -15.36
C ASN A 5 -11.54 -8.26 -14.37
N PRO A 6 -12.20 -7.20 -14.86
CA PRO A 6 -12.73 -6.16 -13.96
C PRO A 6 -13.72 -6.68 -12.92
N GLU A 7 -14.54 -7.64 -13.26
CA GLU A 7 -15.51 -8.20 -12.32
C GLU A 7 -14.82 -9.01 -11.22
N ARG A 8 -13.83 -9.81 -11.60
CA ARG A 8 -13.05 -10.60 -10.64
C ARG A 8 -12.28 -9.67 -9.73
N LEU A 9 -11.62 -8.66 -10.29
CA LEU A 9 -10.85 -7.69 -9.52
C LEU A 9 -11.73 -6.98 -8.49
N LYS A 10 -12.93 -6.57 -8.90
CA LYS A 10 -13.87 -5.93 -7.98
C LYS A 10 -14.22 -6.84 -6.81
N LYS A 11 -14.52 -8.11 -7.09
CA LYS A 11 -14.84 -9.08 -6.03
C LYS A 11 -13.66 -9.30 -5.10
N GLN A 12 -12.46 -9.38 -5.64
CA GLN A 12 -11.26 -9.57 -4.84
C GLN A 12 -10.99 -8.37 -3.94
N VAL A 13 -11.16 -7.16 -4.47
CA VAL A 13 -11.00 -5.93 -3.68
C VAL A 13 -12.10 -5.85 -2.62
N ASP A 14 -13.35 -6.14 -2.96
CA ASP A 14 -14.45 -6.12 -2.00
C ASP A 14 -14.21 -7.11 -0.84
N SER A 15 -13.68 -8.29 -1.14
CA SER A 15 -13.33 -9.27 -0.11
C SER A 15 -12.25 -8.75 0.83
N LEU A 16 -11.26 -8.05 0.28
CA LEU A 16 -10.21 -7.44 1.08
C LEU A 16 -10.78 -6.33 1.96
N LEU A 17 -11.65 -5.49 1.40
CA LEU A 17 -12.24 -4.39 2.14
C LEU A 17 -13.15 -4.86 3.29
N ALA A 18 -13.70 -6.06 3.18
CA ALA A 18 -14.52 -6.63 4.24
C ALA A 18 -13.73 -6.90 5.53
N VAL A 19 -12.39 -6.97 5.46
CA VAL A 19 -11.55 -7.24 6.63
C VAL A 19 -10.73 -6.03 7.07
N VAL A 20 -11.11 -4.81 6.67
CA VAL A 20 -10.34 -3.61 7.05
C VAL A 20 -10.32 -3.35 8.55
N SER A 21 -11.28 -3.90 9.30
CA SER A 21 -11.31 -3.76 10.75
C SER A 21 -10.33 -4.68 11.46
N ASP A 22 -9.74 -5.63 10.76
CA ASP A 22 -8.74 -6.55 11.31
C ASP A 22 -7.40 -6.30 10.59
N PRO A 23 -6.48 -5.56 11.22
CA PRO A 23 -5.22 -5.19 10.55
C PRO A 23 -4.39 -6.40 10.09
N VAL A 24 -4.38 -7.48 10.86
CA VAL A 24 -3.62 -8.69 10.52
C VAL A 24 -4.21 -9.35 9.28
N GLU A 25 -5.53 -9.51 9.23
CA GLU A 25 -6.19 -10.09 8.07
C GLU A 25 -6.09 -9.18 6.85
N LEU A 26 -6.18 -7.87 7.05
CA LEU A 26 -6.02 -6.92 5.96
C LEU A 26 -4.63 -7.03 5.34
N GLN A 27 -3.59 -7.07 6.15
CA GLN A 27 -2.22 -7.22 5.68
C GLN A 27 -2.06 -8.52 4.88
N LYS A 28 -2.52 -9.62 5.43
CA LYS A 28 -2.42 -10.93 4.79
C LYS A 28 -3.17 -10.96 3.46
N SER A 29 -4.42 -10.50 3.46
CA SER A 29 -5.25 -10.49 2.26
C SER A 29 -4.66 -9.59 1.17
N CYS A 30 -4.11 -8.45 1.57
CA CYS A 30 -3.48 -7.52 0.64
C CYS A 30 -2.25 -8.17 -0.03
N VAL A 31 -1.39 -8.78 0.77
CA VAL A 31 -0.19 -9.44 0.24
C VAL A 31 -0.57 -10.59 -0.70
N GLU A 32 -1.57 -11.39 -0.34
CA GLU A 32 -2.05 -12.47 -1.19
C GLU A 32 -2.58 -11.94 -2.53
N LEU A 33 -3.32 -10.84 -2.50
CA LEU A 33 -3.86 -10.24 -3.72
C LEU A 33 -2.75 -9.68 -4.60
N LEU A 34 -1.78 -9.00 -4.02
CA LEU A 34 -0.63 -8.49 -4.75
C LEU A 34 0.16 -9.62 -5.39
N ASP A 35 0.37 -10.70 -4.66
CA ASP A 35 1.08 -11.87 -5.17
C ASP A 35 0.33 -12.51 -6.34
N PHE A 36 -0.99 -12.57 -6.26
CA PHE A 36 -1.83 -13.10 -7.34
C PHE A 36 -1.60 -12.36 -8.66
N TYR A 37 -1.45 -11.04 -8.61
CA TYR A 37 -1.26 -10.20 -9.79
C TYR A 37 0.21 -9.85 -10.08
N ALA A 38 1.14 -10.42 -9.34
CA ALA A 38 2.55 -10.12 -9.51
C ALA A 38 3.04 -10.48 -10.91
N ASP A 39 3.90 -9.63 -11.47
CA ASP A 39 4.50 -9.88 -12.78
C ASP A 39 5.66 -10.84 -12.65
N ARG A 40 5.37 -12.12 -12.89
CA ARG A 40 6.36 -13.19 -12.75
C ARG A 40 7.34 -13.29 -13.91
N THR A 41 7.15 -12.48 -14.94
CA THR A 41 8.11 -12.42 -16.03
C THR A 41 9.38 -11.69 -15.61
N ARG A 42 9.31 -10.89 -14.54
CA ARG A 42 10.44 -10.18 -13.93
C ARG A 42 10.79 -10.78 -12.58
N LYS A 43 10.56 -12.02 -12.39
CA LYS A 43 10.53 -12.69 -11.10
C LYS A 43 11.69 -12.41 -10.15
N SER A 44 12.92 -12.36 -10.64
CA SER A 44 14.06 -12.13 -9.75
C SER A 44 14.22 -10.68 -9.33
N GLU A 45 13.69 -9.76 -10.12
CA GLU A 45 13.74 -8.34 -9.84
C GLU A 45 12.47 -7.84 -9.19
N ALA A 46 11.32 -8.40 -9.57
CA ALA A 46 10.03 -7.90 -9.14
C ALA A 46 9.62 -8.43 -7.78
N ILE A 47 9.77 -9.73 -7.54
CA ILE A 47 9.24 -10.35 -6.32
C ILE A 47 10.27 -10.43 -5.23
N GLY A 48 11.51 -10.61 -5.60
CA GLY A 48 12.58 -10.66 -4.63
C GLY A 48 13.00 -9.27 -4.18
N GLU A 49 14.07 -9.23 -3.46
CA GLU A 49 14.67 -7.98 -3.09
C GLU A 49 15.42 -7.40 -4.29
N VAL A 50 15.36 -6.08 -4.41
CA VAL A 50 16.14 -5.35 -5.37
C VAL A 50 17.26 -4.66 -4.59
N ASN A 51 18.49 -5.03 -4.84
CA ASN A 51 19.67 -4.52 -4.13
C ASN A 51 19.61 -4.75 -2.62
N GLY A 52 18.79 -5.69 -2.15
CA GLY A 52 18.69 -6.02 -0.75
C GLY A 52 17.98 -5.01 0.12
N THR A 53 17.39 -3.96 -0.46
CA THR A 53 16.85 -2.83 0.31
C THR A 53 15.33 -2.76 0.33
N TYR A 54 14.67 -3.24 -0.72
CA TYR A 54 13.20 -3.21 -0.76
C TYR A 54 12.67 -4.33 -1.64
N HIS A 55 11.36 -4.59 -1.50
CA HIS A 55 10.67 -5.64 -2.22
C HIS A 55 9.47 -5.07 -2.98
N THR A 56 9.19 -5.63 -4.15
CA THR A 56 8.02 -5.25 -4.94
C THR A 56 7.45 -6.45 -5.67
N PHE A 57 6.12 -6.45 -5.86
CA PHE A 57 5.44 -7.45 -6.69
C PHE A 57 5.36 -7.02 -8.15
N ASP A 58 5.60 -5.75 -8.43
CA ASP A 58 5.49 -5.19 -9.77
C ASP A 58 4.12 -5.50 -10.40
N VAL A 59 3.07 -5.04 -9.73
CA VAL A 59 1.69 -5.30 -10.15
C VAL A 59 1.21 -4.26 -11.16
N PRO A 60 0.18 -4.59 -11.97
CA PRO A 60 -0.36 -3.62 -12.92
C PRO A 60 -1.06 -2.44 -12.23
N ASN A 61 -0.97 -1.27 -12.86
CA ASN A 61 -1.55 -0.05 -12.32
C ASN A 61 -3.06 -0.14 -12.02
N PRO A 62 -3.89 -0.81 -12.84
CA PRO A 62 -5.30 -0.92 -12.50
C PRO A 62 -5.57 -1.57 -11.15
N LEU A 63 -4.74 -2.54 -10.73
CA LEU A 63 -4.86 -3.14 -9.41
C LEU A 63 -4.59 -2.10 -8.32
N MET A 64 -3.48 -1.36 -8.44
CA MET A 64 -3.13 -0.35 -7.44
C MET A 64 -4.19 0.74 -7.35
N ARG A 65 -4.76 1.16 -8.48
CA ARG A 65 -5.83 2.15 -8.47
C ARG A 65 -7.09 1.62 -7.78
N ALA A 66 -7.46 0.37 -8.04
CA ALA A 66 -8.64 -0.23 -7.42
C ALA A 66 -8.44 -0.37 -5.91
N LEU A 67 -7.28 -0.82 -5.47
CA LEU A 67 -6.95 -0.95 -4.05
C LEU A 67 -6.93 0.41 -3.36
N SER A 68 -6.27 1.39 -3.96
CA SER A 68 -6.20 2.75 -3.39
C SER A 68 -7.58 3.36 -3.22
N HIS A 69 -8.38 3.30 -4.27
CA HIS A 69 -9.74 3.85 -4.26
C HIS A 69 -10.61 3.15 -3.22
N GLY A 70 -10.59 1.82 -3.20
CA GLY A 70 -11.39 1.04 -2.26
C GLY A 70 -11.01 1.30 -0.81
N LEU A 71 -9.71 1.29 -0.51
CA LEU A 71 -9.24 1.53 0.84
C LEU A 71 -9.56 2.95 1.32
N ARG A 72 -9.35 3.94 0.45
CA ARG A 72 -9.69 5.33 0.78
C ARG A 72 -11.18 5.47 1.10
N SER A 73 -12.04 4.96 0.24
CA SER A 73 -13.48 5.05 0.43
C SER A 73 -13.94 4.34 1.70
N ARG A 74 -13.48 3.11 1.91
CA ARG A 74 -13.91 2.31 3.06
C ARG A 74 -13.43 2.92 4.37
N LEU A 75 -12.17 3.36 4.43
CA LEU A 75 -11.60 3.92 5.64
C LEU A 75 -12.05 5.34 5.91
N LYS A 76 -12.59 6.03 4.92
CA LYS A 76 -13.26 7.30 5.14
C LYS A 76 -14.54 7.10 5.96
N GLU A 77 -15.25 6.01 5.73
CA GLU A 77 -16.45 5.64 6.48
C GLU A 77 -16.12 5.00 7.83
N GLN A 78 -14.98 4.32 7.92
CA GLN A 78 -14.55 3.59 9.10
C GLN A 78 -13.20 4.11 9.58
N SER A 79 -13.13 5.39 9.86
CA SER A 79 -11.88 6.09 10.14
C SER A 79 -11.13 5.56 11.37
N ALA A 80 -11.83 4.95 12.31
CA ALA A 80 -11.19 4.36 13.49
C ALA A 80 -10.17 3.27 13.13
N TYR A 81 -10.33 2.64 11.97
CA TYR A 81 -9.43 1.57 11.55
C TYR A 81 -8.29 2.04 10.64
N ALA A 82 -8.28 3.33 10.28
CA ALA A 82 -7.30 3.84 9.30
C ALA A 82 -5.86 3.73 9.78
N LEU A 83 -5.57 4.16 11.01
CA LEU A 83 -4.21 4.09 11.56
C LEU A 83 -3.72 2.66 11.68
N PRO A 84 -4.49 1.75 12.30
CA PRO A 84 -4.05 0.35 12.38
C PRO A 84 -3.87 -0.29 11.00
N ALA A 85 -4.74 0.04 10.04
CA ALA A 85 -4.63 -0.47 8.68
C ALA A 85 -3.35 0.01 8.00
N ALA A 86 -3.07 1.31 8.09
CA ALA A 86 -1.86 1.88 7.51
C ALA A 86 -0.60 1.28 8.14
N ALA A 87 -0.59 1.14 9.46
CA ALA A 87 0.55 0.55 10.18
C ALA A 87 0.79 -0.88 9.72
N ALA A 88 -0.26 -1.69 9.61
CA ALA A 88 -0.15 -3.08 9.19
C ALA A 88 0.38 -3.19 7.76
N LEU A 89 -0.10 -2.36 6.85
CA LEU A 89 0.35 -2.36 5.47
C LEU A 89 1.82 -1.92 5.36
N TRP A 90 2.22 -0.93 6.15
CA TRP A 90 3.62 -0.51 6.18
C TRP A 90 4.52 -1.63 6.68
N GLU A 91 4.11 -2.32 7.75
CA GLU A 91 4.88 -3.42 8.34
C GLU A 91 5.07 -4.60 7.38
N ALA A 92 4.18 -4.77 6.41
CA ALA A 92 4.32 -5.82 5.40
C ALA A 92 5.60 -5.67 4.57
N GLY A 93 6.11 -4.45 4.42
CA GLY A 93 7.43 -4.21 3.88
C GLY A 93 7.58 -4.22 2.37
N TYR A 94 6.48 -4.33 1.62
CA TYR A 94 6.51 -4.27 0.17
C TYR A 94 6.28 -2.85 -0.34
N ARG A 95 6.83 -2.54 -1.52
CA ARG A 95 6.61 -1.23 -2.14
C ARG A 95 5.11 -0.90 -2.21
N GLU A 96 4.33 -1.84 -2.71
CA GLU A 96 2.90 -1.62 -2.92
C GLU A 96 2.14 -1.41 -1.61
N THR A 97 2.42 -2.21 -0.59
CA THR A 97 1.76 -2.06 0.70
C THR A 97 2.14 -0.74 1.38
N ARG A 98 3.38 -0.29 1.21
CA ARG A 98 3.84 0.99 1.75
C ARG A 98 3.24 2.19 1.02
N ILE A 99 3.06 2.07 -0.29
CA ILE A 99 2.33 3.08 -1.07
C ILE A 99 0.89 3.19 -0.56
N LEU A 100 0.22 2.06 -0.39
CA LEU A 100 -1.16 2.05 0.12
C LEU A 100 -1.25 2.64 1.52
N ALA A 101 -0.31 2.32 2.40
CA ALA A 101 -0.26 2.89 3.75
C ALA A 101 -0.12 4.41 3.69
N SER A 102 0.71 4.92 2.80
CA SER A 102 0.91 6.37 2.63
C SER A 102 -0.36 7.06 2.16
N ILE A 103 -1.07 6.44 1.22
CA ILE A 103 -2.34 6.97 0.70
C ILE A 103 -3.39 7.03 1.81
N ILE A 104 -3.50 5.97 2.61
CA ILE A 104 -4.45 5.92 3.72
C ILE A 104 -4.17 7.05 4.72
N LEU A 105 -2.92 7.23 5.10
CA LEU A 105 -2.55 8.30 6.02
C LEU A 105 -2.84 9.68 5.45
N GLY A 106 -2.48 9.91 4.20
CA GLY A 106 -2.70 11.19 3.54
C GLY A 106 -4.16 11.58 3.51
N GLU A 107 -5.03 10.62 3.25
CA GLU A 107 -6.47 10.86 3.21
C GLU A 107 -7.04 11.19 4.58
N GLN A 108 -6.51 10.57 5.66
CA GLN A 108 -7.07 10.72 6.99
C GLN A 108 -6.55 11.96 7.72
N TYR A 109 -5.30 12.34 7.51
CA TYR A 109 -4.66 13.33 8.37
C TYR A 109 -4.39 14.66 7.69
N GLY A 110 -4.27 14.69 6.37
CA GLY A 110 -4.03 15.94 5.65
C GLY A 110 -2.88 16.73 6.26
N GLU A 111 -3.20 17.86 6.91
CA GLU A 111 -2.20 18.74 7.49
C GLU A 111 -1.68 18.26 8.85
N GLN A 112 -2.45 17.42 9.56
CA GLN A 112 -2.05 16.91 10.87
C GLN A 112 -1.45 15.52 10.74
N VAL A 113 -0.19 15.50 10.37
CA VAL A 113 0.53 14.25 10.13
C VAL A 113 1.11 13.72 11.45
N PRO A 114 0.89 12.42 11.76
CA PRO A 114 1.52 11.80 12.92
C PRO A 114 3.04 11.85 12.81
N SER A 115 3.71 12.06 13.94
CA SER A 115 5.18 12.14 13.96
C SER A 115 5.84 10.87 13.43
N TRP A 116 5.18 9.72 13.53
CA TRP A 116 5.74 8.46 13.04
C TRP A 116 5.80 8.37 11.51
N ALA A 117 5.15 9.26 10.78
CA ALA A 117 5.33 9.33 9.33
C ALA A 117 6.76 9.70 8.96
N GLU A 118 7.41 10.57 9.74
CA GLU A 118 8.83 10.91 9.53
C GLU A 118 9.71 9.69 9.78
N THR A 119 9.37 8.88 10.79
CA THR A 119 10.08 7.64 11.05
C THR A 119 10.01 6.70 9.85
N TRP A 120 8.85 6.61 9.22
CA TRP A 120 8.69 5.83 8.02
C TRP A 120 9.66 6.27 6.92
N ALA A 121 9.75 7.59 6.70
CA ALA A 121 10.64 8.14 5.68
C ALA A 121 12.11 7.83 5.98
N ILE A 122 12.51 7.91 7.24
CA ILE A 122 13.88 7.62 7.67
C ILE A 122 14.23 6.15 7.44
N GLN A 123 13.28 5.26 7.68
CA GLN A 123 13.49 3.81 7.57
C GLN A 123 13.38 3.28 6.14
N CYS A 124 12.90 4.09 5.22
CA CYS A 124 12.57 3.64 3.88
C CYS A 124 13.66 3.96 2.86
N ASP A 125 14.15 2.95 2.16
CA ASP A 125 15.14 3.11 1.09
C ASP A 125 14.50 3.24 -0.28
N ASP A 126 13.23 2.93 -0.40
CA ASP A 126 12.54 2.92 -1.69
C ASP A 126 12.09 4.32 -2.06
N ARG A 127 12.73 4.89 -3.07
CA ARG A 127 12.46 6.27 -3.50
C ARG A 127 11.04 6.45 -4.05
N ILE A 128 10.45 5.40 -4.59
CA ILE A 128 9.07 5.45 -5.07
C ILE A 128 8.11 5.62 -3.91
N VAL A 129 8.35 4.91 -2.80
CA VAL A 129 7.57 5.06 -1.58
C VAL A 129 7.79 6.44 -0.96
N LEU A 130 9.04 6.91 -0.92
CA LEU A 130 9.36 8.24 -0.39
C LEU A 130 8.64 9.33 -1.19
N LYS A 131 8.59 9.19 -2.51
CA LYS A 131 7.86 10.11 -3.36
C LYS A 131 6.37 10.12 -3.02
N GLU A 132 5.79 8.94 -2.76
CA GLU A 132 4.39 8.86 -2.39
C GLU A 132 4.13 9.54 -1.04
N LEU A 133 5.00 9.33 -0.06
CA LEU A 133 4.89 10.01 1.23
C LEU A 133 4.88 11.53 1.06
N ALA A 134 5.76 12.05 0.21
CA ALA A 134 5.82 13.48 -0.07
C ALA A 134 4.59 13.97 -0.84
N ASP A 135 4.13 13.21 -1.82
CA ASP A 135 2.95 13.56 -2.61
C ASP A 135 1.69 13.61 -1.73
N GLN A 136 1.62 12.78 -0.70
CA GLN A 136 0.51 12.78 0.25
C GLN A 136 0.66 13.87 1.35
N GLY A 137 1.74 14.64 1.31
CA GLY A 137 1.99 15.69 2.28
C GLY A 137 2.45 15.19 3.64
N LEU A 138 2.86 13.93 3.73
CA LEU A 138 3.26 13.32 5.00
C LEU A 138 4.68 13.68 5.39
N VAL A 139 5.53 13.97 4.41
CA VAL A 139 6.90 14.45 4.65
C VAL A 139 7.21 15.55 3.65
N SER A 140 8.18 16.38 3.99
CA SER A 140 8.62 17.46 3.09
C SER A 140 9.45 16.89 1.95
N TRP A 141 9.21 17.39 0.74
CA TRP A 141 10.05 17.08 -0.41
C TRP A 141 11.53 17.34 -0.15
N ARG A 142 11.84 18.30 0.73
CA ARG A 142 13.22 18.63 1.08
C ARG A 142 13.95 17.53 1.84
N LYS A 143 13.20 16.58 2.40
CA LYS A 143 13.77 15.47 3.17
C LYS A 143 14.02 14.23 2.34
N ILE A 144 13.73 14.28 1.05
CA ILE A 144 13.88 13.13 0.15
C ILE A 144 15.18 13.21 -0.70
#